data_232ae7021d93430cbe6dba9d3b369bfc
#
_entry.id   232ae7021d93430cbe6dba9d3b369bfc
#
_cell.length_a   1.000
_cell.length_b   1.000
_cell.length_c   1.000
_cell.angle_alpha   90.00
_cell.angle_beta   90.00
_cell.angle_gamma   90.00
#
_symmetry.space_group_name_H-M   'P 1'
#
loop_
_entity.id
_entity.type
_entity.pdbx_description
1 polymer ?
#
loop_
_entity_poly.entity_id
_entity_poly.type
_entity_poly.pdbx_seq_one_letter_code
_entity_poly.pdbx_strand_id
1 'polypeptide(L)'
;MPLLLLIRHGENNHVKTGKMAGRLPGVHLNERGQKQAQALSEALKDVPIKAIYSSPLERAMETAFPIGESHKLKIIQDPDLMDTDIGKWQGRSWKVLGLTKVWKIVQNAPSRFRFPDGESFLETQTRVANALDRICAKHNKPRDIVAVIFHADPIRIAVAHYLGLPLDHFQRLSCDTGSATVIFVRDRTANLIKLNQRPPFDFLPAKK
;
A
#
# COMPACT_ATOMS: atom_id res chain seq x y z
N MET A 1 7.00 17.63 -9.20
CA MET A 1 6.03 16.97 -8.33
C MET A 1 5.83 15.56 -8.81
N PRO A 2 5.93 14.57 -7.93
CA PRO A 2 6.05 13.18 -8.34
C PRO A 2 4.71 12.54 -8.68
N LEU A 3 4.78 11.54 -9.53
CA LEU A 3 3.77 10.51 -9.69
C LEU A 3 4.11 9.38 -8.72
N LEU A 4 3.23 9.09 -7.78
CA LEU A 4 3.40 7.98 -6.86
C LEU A 4 2.65 6.74 -7.39
N LEU A 5 3.37 5.63 -7.47
CA LEU A 5 2.82 4.31 -7.70
C LEU A 5 2.68 3.62 -6.34
N LEU A 6 1.50 3.67 -5.74
CA LEU A 6 1.19 3.01 -4.47
C LEU A 6 0.86 1.55 -4.76
N ILE A 7 1.76 0.65 -4.43
CA ILE A 7 1.68 -0.78 -4.80
C ILE A 7 1.40 -1.60 -3.54
N ARG A 8 0.32 -2.39 -3.56
CA ARG A 8 0.09 -3.38 -2.53
C ARG A 8 0.97 -4.60 -2.76
N HIS A 9 1.60 -5.10 -1.68
CA HIS A 9 2.35 -6.36 -1.72
C HIS A 9 1.56 -7.50 -2.36
N GLY A 10 2.27 -8.49 -2.91
CA GLY A 10 1.70 -9.71 -3.46
C GLY A 10 0.97 -10.57 -2.43
N GLU A 11 0.26 -11.60 -2.89
CA GLU A 11 -0.50 -12.49 -2.03
C GLU A 11 0.41 -13.27 -1.07
N ASN A 12 -0.06 -13.48 0.15
CA ASN A 12 0.54 -14.34 1.15
C ASN A 12 -0.51 -15.31 1.73
N ASN A 13 -0.08 -16.28 2.51
CA ASN A 13 -0.99 -17.29 3.06
C ASN A 13 -2.04 -16.72 4.04
N HIS A 14 -1.76 -15.61 4.73
CA HIS A 14 -2.74 -14.96 5.60
C HIS A 14 -3.88 -14.37 4.77
N VAL A 15 -3.56 -13.64 3.69
CA VAL A 15 -4.59 -13.11 2.76
C VAL A 15 -5.40 -14.25 2.14
N LYS A 16 -4.71 -15.31 1.64
CA LYS A 16 -5.37 -16.46 1.02
C LYS A 16 -6.35 -17.17 1.96
N THR A 17 -6.01 -17.26 3.24
CA THR A 17 -6.83 -17.96 4.24
C THR A 17 -7.77 -17.06 5.05
N GLY A 18 -7.83 -15.76 4.71
CA GLY A 18 -8.71 -14.82 5.39
C GLY A 18 -8.27 -14.51 6.82
N LYS A 19 -6.96 -14.47 7.08
CA LYS A 19 -6.35 -14.09 8.36
C LYS A 19 -5.72 -12.71 8.26
N MET A 20 -5.74 -11.99 9.36
CA MET A 20 -5.14 -10.66 9.46
C MET A 20 -3.66 -10.79 9.83
N ALA A 21 -2.77 -10.42 8.92
CA ALA A 21 -1.33 -10.48 9.18
C ALA A 21 -0.84 -9.34 10.09
N GLY A 22 -1.35 -8.12 9.85
CA GLY A 22 -0.85 -6.93 10.55
C GLY A 22 0.66 -6.79 10.42
N ARG A 23 1.36 -6.67 11.54
CA ARG A 23 2.82 -6.55 11.59
C ARG A 23 3.53 -7.86 12.00
N LEU A 24 2.85 -9.01 11.91
CA LEU A 24 3.48 -10.29 12.20
C LEU A 24 4.75 -10.48 11.33
N PRO A 25 5.89 -10.86 11.95
CA PRO A 25 7.09 -11.25 11.22
C PRO A 25 6.91 -12.62 10.54
N GLY A 26 7.76 -12.94 9.58
CA GLY A 26 7.75 -14.22 8.89
C GLY A 26 6.55 -14.41 7.94
N VAL A 27 5.86 -13.33 7.57
CA VAL A 27 4.76 -13.41 6.60
C VAL A 27 5.27 -13.11 5.20
N HIS A 28 5.68 -14.17 4.52
CA HIS A 28 6.25 -14.16 3.17
C HIS A 28 5.19 -14.26 2.07
N LEU A 29 5.56 -13.90 0.84
CA LEU A 29 4.74 -14.13 -0.34
C LEU A 29 4.55 -15.63 -0.57
N ASN A 30 3.34 -16.02 -0.97
CA ASN A 30 3.12 -17.37 -1.51
C ASN A 30 3.48 -17.39 -3.02
N GLU A 31 3.38 -18.56 -3.66
CA GLU A 31 3.69 -18.72 -5.08
C GLU A 31 2.94 -17.72 -5.99
N ARG A 32 1.66 -17.45 -5.68
CA ARG A 32 0.86 -16.46 -6.41
C ARG A 32 1.40 -15.06 -6.20
N GLY A 33 1.77 -14.71 -4.96
CA GLY A 33 2.35 -13.42 -4.64
C GLY A 33 3.70 -13.19 -5.32
N GLN A 34 4.53 -14.22 -5.41
CA GLN A 34 5.80 -14.17 -6.15
C GLN A 34 5.56 -13.91 -7.65
N LYS A 35 4.60 -14.62 -8.26
CA LYS A 35 4.19 -14.36 -9.65
C LYS A 35 3.66 -12.94 -9.85
N GLN A 36 2.90 -12.40 -8.87
CA GLN A 36 2.42 -11.01 -8.91
C GLN A 36 3.60 -10.02 -8.85
N ALA A 37 4.60 -10.27 -8.00
CA ALA A 37 5.79 -9.43 -7.90
C ALA A 37 6.60 -9.42 -9.22
N GLN A 38 6.75 -10.57 -9.86
CA GLN A 38 7.40 -10.66 -11.18
C GLN A 38 6.59 -9.94 -12.27
N ALA A 39 5.27 -10.10 -12.29
CA ALA A 39 4.41 -9.42 -13.25
C ALA A 39 4.46 -7.88 -13.08
N LEU A 40 4.54 -7.40 -11.83
CA LEU A 40 4.75 -5.98 -11.54
C LEU A 40 6.09 -5.49 -12.10
N SER A 41 7.17 -6.23 -11.84
CA SER A 41 8.51 -5.89 -12.34
C SER A 41 8.53 -5.82 -13.87
N GLU A 42 7.98 -6.82 -14.55
CA GLU A 42 7.92 -6.83 -16.03
C GLU A 42 7.08 -5.68 -16.56
N ALA A 43 5.92 -5.39 -15.97
CA ALA A 43 5.05 -4.31 -16.40
C ALA A 43 5.64 -2.91 -16.15
N LEU A 44 6.53 -2.77 -15.18
CA LEU A 44 7.16 -1.50 -14.81
C LEU A 44 8.56 -1.32 -15.42
N LYS A 45 9.17 -2.31 -16.04
CA LYS A 45 10.58 -2.29 -16.47
C LYS A 45 10.99 -1.09 -17.34
N ASP A 46 10.07 -0.59 -18.15
CA ASP A 46 10.31 0.55 -19.05
C ASP A 46 9.86 1.89 -18.43
N VAL A 47 9.32 1.89 -17.20
CA VAL A 47 8.90 3.09 -16.50
C VAL A 47 10.12 3.77 -15.88
N PRO A 48 10.35 5.07 -16.08
CA PRO A 48 11.54 5.74 -15.54
C PRO A 48 11.41 6.01 -14.04
N ILE A 49 11.30 4.95 -13.24
CA ILE A 49 11.22 5.03 -11.77
C ILE A 49 12.52 5.64 -11.24
N LYS A 50 12.40 6.65 -10.37
CA LYS A 50 13.53 7.37 -9.77
C LYS A 50 13.90 6.84 -8.38
N ALA A 51 12.96 6.30 -7.65
CA ALA A 51 13.19 5.73 -6.34
C ALA A 51 12.13 4.67 -6.01
N ILE A 52 12.51 3.73 -5.16
CA ILE A 52 11.64 2.67 -4.67
C ILE A 52 11.67 2.71 -3.13
N TYR A 53 10.52 2.94 -2.54
CA TYR A 53 10.30 2.86 -1.10
C TYR A 53 9.48 1.63 -0.77
N SER A 54 9.74 1.02 0.37
CA SER A 54 8.98 -0.14 0.82
C SER A 54 8.78 -0.14 2.33
N SER A 55 7.64 -0.66 2.76
CA SER A 55 7.50 -1.17 4.11
C SER A 55 8.59 -2.20 4.39
N PRO A 56 9.18 -2.23 5.60
CA PRO A 56 10.21 -3.21 5.95
C PRO A 56 9.68 -4.65 6.12
N LEU A 57 8.34 -4.86 6.10
CA LEU A 57 7.76 -6.19 6.25
C LEU A 57 8.08 -7.07 5.04
N GLU A 58 8.41 -8.35 5.30
CA GLU A 58 8.99 -9.29 4.32
C GLU A 58 8.20 -9.32 3.01
N ARG A 59 6.88 -9.49 3.07
CA ARG A 59 5.99 -9.54 1.90
C ARG A 59 6.05 -8.28 1.01
N ALA A 60 6.30 -7.10 1.62
CA ALA A 60 6.44 -5.86 0.88
C ALA A 60 7.83 -5.77 0.23
N MET A 61 8.87 -6.13 0.98
CA MET A 61 10.24 -6.19 0.47
C MET A 61 10.38 -7.20 -0.66
N GLU A 62 9.80 -8.40 -0.53
CA GLU A 62 9.80 -9.44 -1.56
C GLU A 62 9.04 -9.00 -2.82
N THR A 63 8.02 -8.15 -2.67
CA THR A 63 7.33 -7.55 -3.82
C THR A 63 8.18 -6.46 -4.49
N ALA A 64 8.90 -5.67 -3.70
CA ALA A 64 9.74 -4.58 -4.19
C ALA A 64 11.02 -5.08 -4.87
N PHE A 65 11.55 -6.23 -4.43
CA PHE A 65 12.86 -6.75 -4.85
C PHE A 65 12.99 -6.90 -6.37
N PRO A 66 12.11 -7.62 -7.11
CA PRO A 66 12.24 -7.76 -8.55
C PRO A 66 12.11 -6.43 -9.31
N ILE A 67 11.35 -5.46 -8.76
CA ILE A 67 11.26 -4.11 -9.33
C ILE A 67 12.59 -3.37 -9.15
N GLY A 68 13.20 -3.50 -7.96
CA GLY A 68 14.51 -2.91 -7.66
C GLY A 68 15.61 -3.45 -8.56
N GLU A 69 15.63 -4.75 -8.80
CA GLU A 69 16.62 -5.39 -9.67
C GLU A 69 16.48 -4.91 -11.13
N SER A 70 15.24 -4.91 -11.68
CA SER A 70 15.01 -4.49 -13.07
C SER A 70 15.40 -3.04 -13.34
N HIS A 71 15.30 -2.16 -12.32
CA HIS A 71 15.68 -0.74 -12.41
C HIS A 71 17.09 -0.44 -11.91
N LYS A 72 17.80 -1.41 -11.33
CA LYS A 72 19.10 -1.23 -10.67
C LYS A 72 19.05 -0.16 -9.56
N LEU A 73 17.92 -0.12 -8.83
CA LEU A 73 17.67 0.82 -7.74
C LEU A 73 17.70 0.11 -6.40
N LYS A 74 18.29 0.77 -5.40
CA LYS A 74 18.19 0.33 -4.00
C LYS A 74 16.78 0.56 -3.47
N ILE A 75 16.26 -0.40 -2.71
CA ILE A 75 14.97 -0.25 -2.02
C ILE A 75 15.22 0.48 -0.70
N ILE A 76 14.52 1.60 -0.52
CA ILE A 76 14.57 2.42 0.69
C ILE A 76 13.46 1.94 1.61
N GLN A 77 13.82 1.34 2.74
CA GLN A 77 12.85 0.94 3.76
C GLN A 77 12.39 2.16 4.56
N ASP A 78 11.09 2.29 4.75
CA ASP A 78 10.48 3.30 5.61
C ASP A 78 9.51 2.63 6.59
N PRO A 79 9.80 2.63 7.91
CA PRO A 79 8.90 2.04 8.92
C PRO A 79 7.51 2.66 8.97
N ASP A 80 7.38 3.92 8.55
CA ASP A 80 6.08 4.59 8.47
C ASP A 80 5.18 4.05 7.36
N LEU A 81 5.70 3.18 6.49
CA LEU A 81 4.93 2.44 5.49
C LEU A 81 4.46 1.06 5.96
N MET A 82 4.74 0.64 7.21
CA MET A 82 4.25 -0.63 7.74
C MET A 82 2.72 -0.70 7.74
N ASP A 83 2.21 -1.92 7.80
CA ASP A 83 0.77 -2.17 7.94
C ASP A 83 0.21 -1.54 9.22
N THR A 84 -1.10 -1.33 9.28
CA THR A 84 -1.78 -0.92 10.50
C THR A 84 -1.44 -1.92 11.61
N ASP A 85 -1.00 -1.41 12.74
CA ASP A 85 -0.79 -2.25 13.91
C ASP A 85 -2.16 -2.67 14.47
N ILE A 86 -2.51 -3.91 14.22
CA ILE A 86 -3.79 -4.47 14.66
C ILE A 86 -3.69 -5.20 16.00
N GLY A 87 -2.55 -5.10 16.67
CA GLY A 87 -2.32 -5.59 18.03
C GLY A 87 -2.81 -7.02 18.22
N LYS A 88 -3.71 -7.24 19.18
CA LYS A 88 -4.27 -8.56 19.53
C LYS A 88 -5.08 -9.23 18.40
N TRP A 89 -5.33 -8.56 17.29
CA TRP A 89 -6.06 -9.14 16.16
C TRP A 89 -5.14 -9.82 15.15
N GLN A 90 -3.84 -9.70 15.30
CA GLN A 90 -2.86 -10.38 14.45
C GLN A 90 -3.07 -11.90 14.48
N GLY A 91 -3.05 -12.52 13.28
CA GLY A 91 -3.29 -13.96 13.10
C GLY A 91 -4.77 -14.40 13.17
N ARG A 92 -5.70 -13.53 13.61
CA ARG A 92 -7.13 -13.86 13.70
C ARG A 92 -7.80 -13.89 12.33
N SER A 93 -8.82 -14.74 12.21
CA SER A 93 -9.65 -14.83 10.99
C SER A 93 -10.68 -13.69 10.92
N TRP A 94 -10.81 -13.08 9.75
CA TRP A 94 -11.84 -12.07 9.48
C TRP A 94 -13.26 -12.63 9.68
N LYS A 95 -13.47 -13.92 9.36
CA LYS A 95 -14.77 -14.57 9.58
C LYS A 95 -15.17 -14.55 11.05
N VAL A 96 -14.21 -14.84 11.95
CA VAL A 96 -14.46 -14.85 13.39
C VAL A 96 -14.67 -13.42 13.93
N LEU A 97 -13.84 -12.48 13.51
CA LEU A 97 -13.97 -11.08 13.91
C LEU A 97 -15.28 -10.47 13.40
N GLY A 98 -15.72 -10.83 12.19
CA GLY A 98 -16.97 -10.37 11.58
C GLY A 98 -18.23 -10.70 12.36
N LEU A 99 -18.17 -11.70 13.25
CA LEU A 99 -19.28 -12.06 14.14
C LEU A 99 -19.37 -11.16 15.39
N THR A 100 -18.36 -10.32 15.63
CA THR A 100 -18.31 -9.47 16.83
C THR A 100 -19.01 -8.14 16.62
N LYS A 101 -19.59 -7.57 17.69
CA LYS A 101 -20.18 -6.22 17.64
C LYS A 101 -19.14 -5.16 17.30
N VAL A 102 -17.90 -5.36 17.72
CA VAL A 102 -16.78 -4.44 17.48
C VAL A 102 -16.45 -4.34 15.98
N TRP A 103 -16.63 -5.44 15.22
CA TRP A 103 -16.42 -5.41 13.77
C TRP A 103 -17.32 -4.42 13.04
N LYS A 104 -18.56 -4.22 13.53
CA LYS A 104 -19.45 -3.20 12.98
C LYS A 104 -18.90 -1.78 13.11
N ILE A 105 -18.18 -1.51 14.20
CA ILE A 105 -17.51 -0.19 14.38
C ILE A 105 -16.39 -0.05 13.36
N VAL A 106 -15.56 -1.09 13.17
CA VAL A 106 -14.49 -1.10 12.17
C VAL A 106 -15.03 -0.85 10.75
N GLN A 107 -16.22 -1.35 10.43
CA GLN A 107 -16.80 -1.20 9.11
C GLN A 107 -17.54 0.13 8.89
N ASN A 108 -18.20 0.67 9.92
CA ASN A 108 -19.11 1.81 9.76
C ASN A 108 -18.55 3.13 10.32
N ALA A 109 -17.61 3.06 11.26
CA ALA A 109 -17.02 4.22 11.92
C ALA A 109 -15.54 3.95 12.28
N PRO A 110 -14.69 3.57 11.30
CA PRO A 110 -13.28 3.25 11.55
C PRO A 110 -12.51 4.42 12.22
N SER A 111 -12.90 5.66 11.99
CA SER A 111 -12.30 6.82 12.65
C SER A 111 -12.40 6.80 14.17
N ARG A 112 -13.38 6.06 14.72
CA ARG A 112 -13.62 5.91 16.18
C ARG A 112 -13.00 4.65 16.76
N PHE A 113 -12.33 3.84 15.94
CA PHE A 113 -11.81 2.55 16.35
C PHE A 113 -10.30 2.58 16.59
N ARG A 114 -9.90 1.93 17.70
CA ARG A 114 -8.50 1.59 18.00
C ARG A 114 -8.38 0.09 18.18
N PHE A 115 -7.40 -0.51 17.54
CA PHE A 115 -7.10 -1.93 17.75
C PHE A 115 -6.58 -2.18 19.17
N PRO A 116 -7.04 -3.25 19.85
CA PRO A 116 -6.52 -3.60 21.17
C PRO A 116 -5.01 -3.83 21.13
N ASP A 117 -4.26 -3.06 21.90
CA ASP A 117 -2.78 -3.02 21.90
C ASP A 117 -2.18 -2.67 20.53
N GLY A 118 -2.89 -1.87 19.73
CA GLY A 118 -2.47 -1.46 18.40
C GLY A 118 -2.79 0.00 18.08
N GLU A 119 -2.73 0.34 16.78
CA GLU A 119 -3.03 1.68 16.26
C GLU A 119 -4.55 1.92 16.13
N SER A 120 -4.93 3.19 16.05
CA SER A 120 -6.18 3.62 15.41
C SER A 120 -5.94 3.83 13.90
N PHE A 121 -7.00 3.83 13.10
CA PHE A 121 -6.88 4.19 11.69
C PHE A 121 -6.44 5.65 11.48
N LEU A 122 -6.72 6.54 12.43
CA LEU A 122 -6.26 7.93 12.39
C LEU A 122 -4.72 8.03 12.58
N GLU A 123 -4.15 7.23 13.48
CA GLU A 123 -2.69 7.15 13.65
C GLU A 123 -2.02 6.58 12.40
N THR A 124 -2.60 5.53 11.81
CA THR A 124 -2.15 5.00 10.51
C THR A 124 -2.20 6.08 9.43
N GLN A 125 -3.29 6.85 9.35
CA GLN A 125 -3.43 7.95 8.39
C GLN A 125 -2.33 9.00 8.55
N THR A 126 -2.14 9.46 9.78
CA THR A 126 -1.13 10.49 10.08
C THR A 126 0.27 10.04 9.71
N ARG A 127 0.64 8.82 10.11
CA ARG A 127 1.95 8.23 9.85
C ARG A 127 2.23 8.08 8.35
N VAL A 128 1.27 7.49 7.63
CA VAL A 128 1.42 7.22 6.20
C VAL A 128 1.39 8.50 5.37
N ALA A 129 0.50 9.44 5.68
CA ALA A 129 0.46 10.73 5.00
C ALA A 129 1.79 11.48 5.17
N ASN A 130 2.33 11.55 6.40
CA ASN A 130 3.63 12.15 6.66
C ASN A 130 4.78 11.46 5.89
N ALA A 131 4.76 10.13 5.78
CA ALA A 131 5.75 9.38 5.00
C ALA A 131 5.68 9.77 3.51
N LEU A 132 4.49 9.77 2.93
CA LEU A 132 4.31 10.11 1.52
C LEU A 132 4.63 11.59 1.25
N ASP A 133 4.31 12.51 2.16
CA ASP A 133 4.69 13.92 2.04
C ASP A 133 6.21 14.11 2.06
N ARG A 134 6.93 13.40 2.93
CA ARG A 134 8.41 13.38 2.93
C ARG A 134 8.97 12.84 1.62
N ILE A 135 8.39 11.78 1.09
CA ILE A 135 8.78 11.20 -0.20
C ILE A 135 8.54 12.21 -1.33
N CYS A 136 7.36 12.85 -1.36
CA CYS A 136 7.05 13.89 -2.35
C CYS A 136 8.00 15.08 -2.29
N ALA A 137 8.33 15.56 -1.09
CA ALA A 137 9.26 16.66 -0.91
C ALA A 137 10.67 16.33 -1.44
N LYS A 138 11.10 15.07 -1.28
CA LYS A 138 12.41 14.60 -1.75
C LYS A 138 12.47 14.37 -3.28
N HIS A 139 11.35 14.06 -3.90
CA HIS A 139 11.21 13.78 -5.33
C HIS A 139 10.29 14.80 -6.00
N ASN A 140 10.67 16.09 -5.96
CA ASN A 140 9.81 17.20 -6.37
C ASN A 140 10.02 17.68 -7.83
N LYS A 141 10.86 17.00 -8.61
CA LYS A 141 11.08 17.34 -10.01
C LYS A 141 9.87 16.96 -10.87
N PRO A 142 9.57 17.75 -11.92
CA PRO A 142 8.53 17.37 -12.88
C PRO A 142 8.83 15.98 -13.49
N ARG A 143 7.81 15.11 -13.53
CA ARG A 143 7.89 13.75 -14.08
C ARG A 143 8.70 12.74 -13.23
N ASP A 144 9.07 13.05 -12.00
CA ASP A 144 9.59 12.01 -11.11
C ASP A 144 8.50 10.96 -10.87
N ILE A 145 8.84 9.70 -11.04
CA ILE A 145 7.97 8.55 -10.74
C ILE A 145 8.61 7.80 -9.58
N VAL A 146 7.84 7.59 -8.52
CA VAL A 146 8.30 6.91 -7.32
C VAL A 146 7.38 5.71 -7.04
N ALA A 147 7.95 4.53 -6.91
CA ALA A 147 7.23 3.34 -6.48
C ALA A 147 7.27 3.23 -4.95
N VAL A 148 6.11 3.00 -4.35
CA VAL A 148 5.95 2.84 -2.90
C VAL A 148 5.20 1.55 -2.63
N ILE A 149 5.89 0.55 -2.07
CA ILE A 149 5.35 -0.79 -1.89
C ILE A 149 4.97 -1.00 -0.42
N PHE A 150 3.68 -1.23 -0.15
CA PHE A 150 3.17 -1.36 1.22
C PHE A 150 1.84 -2.14 1.29
N HIS A 151 0.85 -1.75 2.08
CA HIS A 151 -0.25 -2.60 2.49
C HIS A 151 -1.61 -2.00 2.13
N ALA A 152 -2.66 -2.84 2.12
CA ALA A 152 -3.98 -2.47 1.63
C ALA A 152 -4.62 -1.29 2.37
N ASP A 153 -4.76 -1.39 3.70
CA ASP A 153 -5.42 -0.34 4.47
C ASP A 153 -4.61 0.96 4.49
N PRO A 154 -3.28 0.95 4.71
CA PRO A 154 -2.45 2.13 4.54
C PRO A 154 -2.56 2.80 3.16
N ILE A 155 -2.65 2.03 2.06
CA ILE A 155 -2.86 2.58 0.71
C ILE A 155 -4.23 3.27 0.61
N ARG A 156 -5.30 2.57 1.00
CA ARG A 156 -6.66 3.09 0.98
C ARG A 156 -6.82 4.36 1.81
N ILE A 157 -6.22 4.36 3.01
CA ILE A 157 -6.21 5.49 3.95
C ILE A 157 -5.45 6.68 3.35
N ALA A 158 -4.30 6.44 2.73
CA ALA A 158 -3.54 7.50 2.05
C ALA A 158 -4.33 8.11 0.90
N VAL A 159 -4.94 7.28 0.05
CA VAL A 159 -5.78 7.74 -1.05
C VAL A 159 -6.98 8.54 -0.52
N ALA A 160 -7.66 8.05 0.52
CA ALA A 160 -8.75 8.77 1.16
C ALA A 160 -8.30 10.14 1.69
N HIS A 161 -7.14 10.21 2.36
CA HIS A 161 -6.56 11.44 2.87
C HIS A 161 -6.35 12.49 1.76
N TYR A 162 -5.64 12.10 0.69
CA TYR A 162 -5.30 13.01 -0.40
C TYR A 162 -6.53 13.46 -1.23
N LEU A 163 -7.57 12.64 -1.30
CA LEU A 163 -8.81 12.97 -2.01
C LEU A 163 -9.84 13.69 -1.14
N GLY A 164 -9.56 13.93 0.14
CA GLY A 164 -10.52 14.52 1.08
C GLY A 164 -11.71 13.60 1.38
N LEU A 165 -11.57 12.29 1.14
CA LEU A 165 -12.60 11.32 1.51
C LEU A 165 -12.57 11.11 3.03
N PRO A 166 -13.72 11.17 3.73
CA PRO A 166 -13.77 10.87 5.16
C PRO A 166 -13.13 9.52 5.48
N LEU A 167 -12.37 9.46 6.57
CA LEU A 167 -11.70 8.23 7.00
C LEU A 167 -12.69 7.06 7.17
N ASP A 168 -13.93 7.33 7.56
CA ASP A 168 -14.98 6.31 7.67
C ASP A 168 -15.37 5.67 6.32
N HIS A 169 -14.85 6.17 5.22
CA HIS A 169 -15.17 5.68 3.88
C HIS A 169 -13.97 5.04 3.15
N PHE A 170 -12.79 4.98 3.77
CA PHE A 170 -11.59 4.47 3.09
C PHE A 170 -11.74 3.02 2.58
N GLN A 171 -12.55 2.21 3.27
CA GLN A 171 -12.79 0.81 2.89
C GLN A 171 -13.63 0.65 1.62
N ARG A 172 -14.23 1.73 1.10
CA ARG A 172 -14.92 1.75 -0.20
C ARG A 172 -13.95 1.72 -1.38
N LEU A 173 -12.66 1.99 -1.13
CA LEU A 173 -11.62 1.94 -2.14
C LEU A 173 -11.11 0.50 -2.29
N SER A 174 -11.01 0.01 -3.52
CA SER A 174 -10.43 -1.30 -3.81
C SER A 174 -8.90 -1.23 -3.76
N CYS A 175 -8.28 -2.31 -3.26
CA CYS A 175 -6.82 -2.45 -3.25
C CYS A 175 -6.47 -3.95 -3.20
N ASP A 176 -6.26 -4.55 -4.37
CA ASP A 176 -5.95 -5.97 -4.52
C ASP A 176 -4.45 -6.26 -4.34
N THR A 177 -4.09 -7.51 -4.03
CA THR A 177 -2.68 -7.92 -3.99
C THR A 177 -2.01 -7.77 -5.36
N GLY A 178 -0.81 -7.18 -5.38
CA GLY A 178 -0.09 -6.91 -6.63
C GLY A 178 -0.76 -5.87 -7.52
N SER A 179 -1.62 -5.00 -6.97
CA SER A 179 -2.18 -3.86 -7.70
C SER A 179 -1.41 -2.58 -7.42
N ALA A 180 -1.50 -1.64 -8.36
CA ALA A 180 -0.99 -0.28 -8.25
C ALA A 180 -2.13 0.73 -8.25
N THR A 181 -2.06 1.71 -7.36
CA THR A 181 -2.87 2.93 -7.38
C THR A 181 -1.95 4.08 -7.72
N VAL A 182 -2.34 4.88 -8.70
CA VAL A 182 -1.52 5.96 -9.24
C VAL A 182 -2.09 7.30 -8.84
N ILE A 183 -1.33 8.07 -8.07
CA ILE A 183 -1.68 9.42 -7.67
C ILE A 183 -0.60 10.42 -8.09
N PHE A 184 -1.04 11.57 -8.55
CA PHE A 184 -0.17 12.71 -8.80
C PHE A 184 -0.37 13.72 -7.67
N VAL A 185 0.66 13.94 -6.87
CA VAL A 185 0.59 14.80 -5.68
C VAL A 185 1.15 16.18 -5.99
N ARG A 186 0.36 17.24 -5.70
CA ARG A 186 0.76 18.64 -5.88
C ARG A 186 0.26 19.50 -4.72
N ASP A 187 1.17 20.18 -4.03
CA ASP A 187 0.84 21.19 -2.99
C ASP A 187 -0.22 20.72 -1.99
N ARG A 188 -0.07 19.48 -1.46
CA ARG A 188 -1.01 18.79 -0.56
C ARG A 188 -2.37 18.42 -1.19
N THR A 189 -2.50 18.59 -2.51
CA THR A 189 -3.63 18.05 -3.26
C THR A 189 -3.16 16.87 -4.10
N ALA A 190 -4.07 15.99 -4.47
CA ALA A 190 -3.73 14.88 -5.36
C ALA A 190 -4.82 14.66 -6.41
N ASN A 191 -4.37 14.25 -7.59
CA ASN A 191 -5.23 13.69 -8.61
C ASN A 191 -5.08 12.19 -8.62
N LEU A 192 -6.17 11.47 -8.43
CA LEU A 192 -6.19 10.02 -8.63
C LEU A 192 -6.24 9.74 -10.13
N ILE A 193 -5.17 9.15 -10.64
CA ILE A 193 -5.06 8.79 -12.08
C ILE A 193 -5.66 7.42 -12.33
N LYS A 194 -5.30 6.44 -11.47
CA LYS A 194 -5.81 5.06 -11.52
C LYS A 194 -5.95 4.51 -10.11
N LEU A 195 -6.97 3.69 -9.90
CA LEU A 195 -7.20 2.96 -8.65
C LEU A 195 -7.13 1.47 -8.90
N ASN A 196 -6.38 0.75 -8.06
CA ASN A 196 -6.40 -0.72 -8.00
C ASN A 196 -6.13 -1.41 -9.34
N GLN A 197 -5.22 -0.87 -10.15
CA GLN A 197 -4.86 -1.50 -11.42
C GLN A 197 -3.90 -2.67 -11.23
N ARG A 198 -4.14 -3.75 -11.98
CA ARG A 198 -3.22 -4.89 -12.10
C ARG A 198 -2.49 -4.83 -13.44
N PRO A 199 -1.29 -5.43 -13.56
CA PRO A 199 -0.63 -5.59 -14.85
C PRO A 199 -1.53 -6.31 -15.90
N PRO A 200 -1.48 -5.95 -17.18
CA PRO A 200 -0.70 -4.86 -17.76
C PRO A 200 -1.26 -3.48 -17.42
N PHE A 201 -0.37 -2.48 -17.33
CA PHE A 201 -0.77 -1.12 -16.99
C PHE A 201 -1.05 -0.27 -18.24
N ASP A 202 -2.19 0.43 -18.25
CA ASP A 202 -2.62 1.31 -19.34
C ASP A 202 -2.34 2.81 -19.09
N PHE A 203 -1.77 3.15 -17.93
CA PHE A 203 -1.42 4.53 -17.57
C PHE A 203 0.01 4.93 -17.98
N LEU A 204 0.78 3.98 -18.50
CA LEU A 204 2.12 4.23 -18.96
C LEU A 204 2.08 4.94 -20.30
N PRO A 205 2.95 5.94 -20.54
CA PRO A 205 3.04 6.56 -21.86
C PRO A 205 3.33 5.47 -22.91
N ALA A 206 2.57 5.48 -24.00
CA ALA A 206 2.86 4.60 -25.12
C ALA A 206 4.33 4.79 -25.53
N LYS A 207 5.05 3.69 -25.77
CA LYS A 207 6.39 3.75 -26.36
C LYS A 207 6.26 4.52 -27.69
N LYS A 208 6.95 5.65 -27.78
CA LYS A 208 7.14 6.34 -29.08
C LYS A 208 8.10 5.54 -29.94
#